data_ea083d373870864691a2e77d7ec30c9f
#
_entry.id   ea083d373870864691a2e77d7ec30c9f
#
_cell.length_a   1.000
_cell.length_b   1.000
_cell.length_c   1.000
_cell.angle_alpha   90.00
_cell.angle_beta   90.00
_cell.angle_gamma   90.00
#
_symmetry.space_group_name_H-M   'P 1'
#
loop_
_entity.id
_entity.type
_entity.pdbx_description
1 polymer ?
#
loop_
_entity_poly.entity_id
_entity_poly.type
_entity_poly.pdbx_seq_one_letter_code
_entity_poly.pdbx_strand_id
1 'polypeptide(L)'
;MRYINTLHEGETIRCIYLCKGKRSAETRNGKAYDNLILQDKTGTLDGKVWDPNSNGIADYDEMDFIEVFGDVICYNGNLQLNIKQIRKAFEDEYVAADYMPTSEKSVEGMYQELMKYVAQIDNEYLRRAVEYYFKDDAAFIKRFQAHSAAKSVHHGFAGGLLEHTLSIVKMCEYYVGAYPILNKDLLYAAAMYHDIGKTKELSAFPEKLASELKHCIIAHHGELEYGSPKKPALAEALALNFADSTDAKLQTLTEIFKEKDTTDWLGYNRLFESNLRKTSI
;
A
#
# COMPACT_ATOMS: atom_id res chain seq x y z
N MET A 1 2.74 24.22 2.37
CA MET A 1 3.39 23.14 1.65
C MET A 1 3.72 23.60 0.22
N ARG A 2 4.89 23.21 -0.34
CA ARG A 2 5.22 23.41 -1.77
C ARG A 2 5.26 22.06 -2.43
N TYR A 3 4.52 21.89 -3.50
CA TYR A 3 4.46 20.65 -4.26
C TYR A 3 5.65 20.50 -5.20
N ILE A 4 6.07 19.25 -5.43
CA ILE A 4 7.25 18.91 -6.27
C ILE A 4 7.13 19.49 -7.67
N ASN A 5 5.95 19.44 -8.29
CA ASN A 5 5.72 20.00 -9.63
C ASN A 5 5.81 21.53 -9.71
N THR A 6 5.93 22.24 -8.58
CA THR A 6 6.07 23.70 -8.50
C THR A 6 7.49 24.15 -8.17
N LEU A 7 8.44 23.21 -8.04
CA LEU A 7 9.82 23.52 -7.71
C LEU A 7 10.62 23.92 -8.95
N HIS A 8 11.55 24.85 -8.74
CA HIS A 8 12.45 25.34 -9.80
C HIS A 8 13.91 25.28 -9.30
N GLU A 9 14.83 25.15 -10.24
CA GLU A 9 16.26 25.21 -9.95
C GLU A 9 16.64 26.55 -9.29
N GLY A 10 17.54 26.47 -8.31
CA GLY A 10 18.04 27.61 -7.55
C GLY A 10 17.21 27.98 -6.33
N GLU A 11 16.10 27.32 -6.07
CA GLU A 11 15.29 27.56 -4.87
C GLU A 11 15.90 26.85 -3.65
N THR A 12 15.80 27.50 -2.48
CA THR A 12 16.04 26.86 -1.18
C THR A 12 14.70 26.61 -0.52
N ILE A 13 14.43 25.38 -0.12
CA ILE A 13 13.15 24.95 0.42
C ILE A 13 13.26 24.34 1.81
N ARG A 14 12.19 24.49 2.61
CA ARG A 14 11.94 23.73 3.83
C ARG A 14 10.51 23.18 3.73
N CYS A 15 10.39 21.90 3.49
CA CYS A 15 9.09 21.24 3.26
C CYS A 15 9.08 19.82 3.79
N ILE A 16 7.89 19.32 4.06
CA ILE A 16 7.69 17.90 4.39
C ILE A 16 7.43 17.15 3.08
N TYR A 17 8.07 15.98 2.94
CA TYR A 17 7.82 15.00 1.87
C TYR A 17 7.80 13.59 2.46
N LEU A 18 7.17 12.66 1.75
CA LEU A 18 7.28 11.24 2.03
C LEU A 18 8.63 10.73 1.50
N CYS A 19 9.43 10.08 2.35
CA CYS A 19 10.64 9.36 1.94
C CYS A 19 10.24 8.02 1.30
N LYS A 20 9.87 8.02 0.03
CA LYS A 20 9.43 6.81 -0.70
C LYS A 20 10.53 5.75 -0.82
N GLY A 21 11.78 6.18 -0.85
CA GLY A 21 12.92 5.28 -0.95
C GLY A 21 14.18 5.90 -0.35
N LYS A 22 15.01 5.05 0.27
CA LYS A 22 16.30 5.41 0.84
C LYS A 22 17.35 4.39 0.44
N ARG A 23 18.45 4.84 -0.14
CA ARG A 23 19.58 3.99 -0.50
C ARG A 23 20.88 4.64 -0.10
N SER A 24 21.54 4.06 0.91
CA SER A 24 22.88 4.47 1.30
C SER A 24 23.93 3.95 0.32
N ALA A 25 24.89 4.77 -0.01
CA ALA A 25 25.99 4.47 -0.90
C ALA A 25 27.28 5.21 -0.46
N GLU A 26 28.40 4.89 -1.08
CA GLU A 26 29.67 5.57 -0.87
C GLU A 26 30.14 6.26 -2.14
N THR A 27 30.71 7.44 -2.00
CA THR A 27 31.38 8.15 -3.09
C THR A 27 32.70 7.44 -3.43
N ARG A 28 33.30 7.75 -4.58
CA ARG A 28 34.63 7.23 -4.99
C ARG A 28 35.74 7.50 -3.94
N ASN A 29 35.53 8.48 -3.08
CA ASN A 29 36.48 8.86 -2.01
C ASN A 29 36.08 8.24 -0.65
N GLY A 30 35.18 7.23 -0.60
CA GLY A 30 34.77 6.53 0.61
C GLY A 30 33.88 7.33 1.56
N LYS A 31 33.29 8.46 1.11
CA LYS A 31 32.32 9.20 1.93
C LYS A 31 30.92 8.62 1.74
N ALA A 32 30.26 8.29 2.84
CA ALA A 32 28.87 7.85 2.82
C ALA A 32 27.92 8.98 2.38
N TYR A 33 26.89 8.64 1.62
CA TYR A 33 25.79 9.53 1.28
C TYR A 33 24.50 8.73 1.09
N ASP A 34 23.35 9.38 1.30
CA ASP A 34 22.07 8.77 1.06
C ASP A 34 21.43 9.34 -0.22
N ASN A 35 20.91 8.44 -1.03
CA ASN A 35 19.99 8.76 -2.12
C ASN A 35 18.59 8.57 -1.62
N LEU A 36 17.75 9.59 -1.74
CA LEU A 36 16.35 9.55 -1.38
C LEU A 36 15.49 9.70 -2.62
N ILE A 37 14.33 9.06 -2.60
CA ILE A 37 13.21 9.38 -3.47
C ILE A 37 12.18 10.06 -2.58
N LEU A 38 12.03 11.36 -2.71
CA LEU A 38 11.01 12.16 -2.04
C LEU A 38 9.73 12.14 -2.87
N GLN A 39 8.57 12.09 -2.23
CA GLN A 39 7.28 12.02 -2.92
C GLN A 39 6.27 12.97 -2.30
N ASP A 40 5.46 13.59 -3.17
CA ASP A 40 4.16 14.15 -2.84
C ASP A 40 3.11 13.70 -3.88
N LYS A 41 1.87 14.16 -3.77
CA LYS A 41 0.79 13.78 -4.71
C LYS A 41 1.01 14.24 -6.15
N THR A 42 1.98 15.11 -6.41
CA THR A 42 2.26 15.66 -7.74
C THR A 42 3.42 14.98 -8.44
N GLY A 43 4.21 14.15 -7.73
CA GLY A 43 5.32 13.42 -8.31
C GLY A 43 6.40 13.04 -7.32
N THR A 44 7.57 12.71 -7.86
CA THR A 44 8.77 12.35 -7.10
C THR A 44 9.92 13.30 -7.39
N LEU A 45 10.82 13.46 -6.42
CA LEU A 45 12.03 14.27 -6.50
C LEU A 45 13.22 13.50 -5.92
N ASP A 46 14.31 13.42 -6.67
CA ASP A 46 15.56 12.86 -6.14
C ASP A 46 16.12 13.77 -5.05
N GLY A 47 16.51 13.18 -3.93
CA GLY A 47 17.19 13.84 -2.82
C GLY A 47 18.58 13.28 -2.57
N LYS A 48 19.54 14.14 -2.24
CA LYS A 48 20.90 13.74 -1.84
C LYS A 48 21.23 14.28 -0.47
N VAL A 49 21.67 13.40 0.43
CA VAL A 49 22.26 13.73 1.72
C VAL A 49 23.72 13.35 1.67
N TRP A 50 24.60 14.35 1.45
CA TRP A 50 26.03 14.11 1.23
C TRP A 50 26.82 13.74 2.48
N ASP A 51 26.28 13.99 3.66
CA ASP A 51 26.84 13.60 4.95
C ASP A 51 25.72 13.19 5.91
N PRO A 52 25.29 11.91 5.86
CA PRO A 52 24.19 11.40 6.69
C PRO A 52 24.46 11.46 8.20
N ASN A 53 25.72 11.58 8.61
CA ASN A 53 26.11 11.63 10.01
C ASN A 53 26.31 13.06 10.53
N SER A 54 26.03 14.08 9.71
CA SER A 54 26.24 15.48 10.10
C SER A 54 25.17 15.97 11.08
N ASN A 55 25.53 16.99 11.88
CA ASN A 55 24.60 17.69 12.73
C ASN A 55 23.48 18.33 11.87
N GLY A 56 22.22 17.95 12.11
CA GLY A 56 21.06 18.42 11.35
C GLY A 56 20.40 17.32 10.52
N ILE A 57 21.00 16.14 10.41
CA ILE A 57 20.39 14.95 9.85
C ILE A 57 19.97 14.04 11.03
N ALA A 58 18.68 13.97 11.31
CA ALA A 58 18.11 13.04 12.29
C ALA A 58 17.90 11.65 11.64
N ASP A 59 17.66 10.62 12.46
CA ASP A 59 17.31 9.28 11.98
C ASP A 59 15.98 9.30 11.25
N TYR A 60 15.94 8.67 10.06
CA TYR A 60 14.77 8.50 9.23
C TYR A 60 14.87 7.21 8.41
N ASP A 61 13.74 6.67 8.02
CA ASP A 61 13.63 5.46 7.23
C ASP A 61 12.73 5.65 6.00
N GLU A 62 12.71 4.63 5.14
CA GLU A 62 11.73 4.56 4.07
C GLU A 62 10.31 4.63 4.65
N MET A 63 9.43 5.33 3.95
CA MET A 63 8.04 5.60 4.30
C MET A 63 7.83 6.53 5.51
N ASP A 64 8.88 7.13 6.04
CA ASP A 64 8.74 8.24 6.99
C ASP A 64 8.31 9.54 6.26
N PHE A 65 7.46 10.32 6.90
CA PHE A 65 7.26 11.72 6.55
C PHE A 65 8.38 12.54 7.15
N ILE A 66 9.18 13.18 6.31
CA ILE A 66 10.39 13.91 6.72
C ILE A 66 10.29 15.38 6.31
N GLU A 67 10.60 16.28 7.24
CA GLU A 67 10.87 17.67 6.89
C GLU A 67 12.31 17.76 6.40
N VAL A 68 12.48 18.23 5.18
CA VAL A 68 13.78 18.44 4.55
C VAL A 68 14.03 19.92 4.33
N PHE A 69 15.27 20.36 4.57
CA PHE A 69 15.78 21.68 4.20
C PHE A 69 16.94 21.51 3.23
N GLY A 70 16.91 22.19 2.08
CA GLY A 70 17.96 22.05 1.08
C GLY A 70 17.75 22.93 -0.14
N ASP A 71 18.66 22.82 -1.09
CA ASP A 71 18.68 23.58 -2.34
C ASP A 71 18.27 22.69 -3.52
N VAL A 72 17.35 23.21 -4.33
CA VAL A 72 16.92 22.56 -5.58
C VAL A 72 17.93 22.86 -6.67
N ILE A 73 18.53 21.83 -7.25
CA ILE A 73 19.50 21.93 -8.33
C ILE A 73 19.02 21.15 -9.56
N CYS A 74 19.60 21.43 -10.72
CA CYS A 74 19.43 20.59 -11.90
C CYS A 74 20.66 19.69 -12.07
N TYR A 75 20.45 18.36 -12.11
CA TYR A 75 21.49 17.39 -12.36
C TYR A 75 21.07 16.46 -13.52
N ASN A 76 21.88 16.40 -14.56
CA ASN A 76 21.59 15.63 -15.79
C ASN A 76 20.19 15.92 -16.40
N GLY A 77 19.72 17.18 -16.31
CA GLY A 77 18.43 17.59 -16.86
C GLY A 77 17.22 17.33 -15.94
N ASN A 78 17.43 16.76 -14.77
CA ASN A 78 16.37 16.52 -13.77
C ASN A 78 16.60 17.36 -12.53
N LEU A 79 15.49 17.79 -11.89
CA LEU A 79 15.57 18.44 -10.59
C LEU A 79 16.02 17.44 -9.52
N GLN A 80 16.87 17.92 -8.62
CA GLN A 80 17.35 17.16 -7.46
C GLN A 80 17.45 18.09 -6.25
N LEU A 81 17.13 17.60 -5.04
CA LEU A 81 17.27 18.35 -3.81
C LEU A 81 18.57 17.98 -3.10
N ASN A 82 19.48 18.94 -2.97
CA ASN A 82 20.64 18.83 -2.07
C ASN A 82 20.21 19.11 -0.64
N ILE A 83 20.06 18.06 0.14
CA ILE A 83 19.50 18.13 1.50
C ILE A 83 20.60 18.44 2.52
N LYS A 84 20.34 19.45 3.35
CA LYS A 84 21.22 19.93 4.40
C LYS A 84 20.71 19.58 5.80
N GLN A 85 19.39 19.45 5.98
CA GLN A 85 18.77 19.07 7.24
C GLN A 85 17.59 18.14 6.99
N ILE A 86 17.44 17.17 7.90
CA ILE A 86 16.29 16.25 7.93
C ILE A 86 15.84 16.05 9.37
N ARG A 87 14.52 16.03 9.58
CA ARG A 87 13.90 15.48 10.78
C ARG A 87 12.63 14.73 10.40
N LYS A 88 12.20 13.79 11.22
CA LYS A 88 10.87 13.21 11.09
C LYS A 88 9.81 14.29 11.38
N ALA A 89 8.76 14.30 10.60
CA ALA A 89 7.59 15.13 10.83
C ALA A 89 6.68 14.50 11.89
N PHE A 90 6.03 15.30 12.72
CA PHE A 90 4.99 14.84 13.64
C PHE A 90 3.67 14.64 12.90
N GLU A 91 2.80 13.78 13.42
CA GLU A 91 1.53 13.41 12.76
C GLU A 91 0.57 14.60 12.53
N ASP A 92 0.70 15.67 13.29
CA ASP A 92 -0.09 16.90 13.17
C ASP A 92 0.49 17.92 12.17
N GLU A 93 1.69 17.68 11.65
CA GLU A 93 2.37 18.60 10.72
C GLU A 93 2.03 18.32 9.24
N TYR A 94 1.39 17.20 8.92
CA TYR A 94 1.10 16.80 7.54
C TYR A 94 -0.26 16.11 7.39
N VAL A 95 -0.77 16.16 6.17
CA VAL A 95 -1.94 15.37 5.77
C VAL A 95 -1.46 14.31 4.78
N ALA A 96 -1.52 13.04 5.13
CA ALA A 96 -0.97 11.93 4.32
C ALA A 96 -1.47 11.92 2.87
N ALA A 97 -2.72 12.32 2.62
CA ALA A 97 -3.29 12.46 1.28
C ALA A 97 -2.57 13.46 0.36
N ASP A 98 -1.77 14.38 0.90
CA ASP A 98 -0.99 15.33 0.11
C ASP A 98 0.35 14.76 -0.39
N TYR A 99 0.73 13.56 0.08
CA TYR A 99 2.01 12.93 -0.23
C TYR A 99 1.90 11.62 -0.98
N MET A 100 0.69 11.09 -1.09
CA MET A 100 0.41 9.86 -1.82
C MET A 100 -0.47 10.18 -3.03
N PRO A 101 -0.25 9.54 -4.18
CA PRO A 101 -1.24 9.55 -5.25
C PRO A 101 -2.59 9.14 -4.66
N THR A 102 -3.66 9.75 -5.08
CA THR A 102 -5.01 9.29 -4.72
C THR A 102 -5.46 8.22 -5.71
N SER A 103 -6.31 7.30 -5.26
CA SER A 103 -7.00 6.39 -6.18
C SER A 103 -7.69 7.21 -7.29
N GLU A 104 -7.60 6.74 -8.52
CA GLU A 104 -8.36 7.32 -9.66
C GLU A 104 -9.87 7.11 -9.48
N LYS A 105 -10.26 6.20 -8.58
CA LYS A 105 -11.65 5.87 -8.25
C LYS A 105 -12.13 6.69 -7.06
N SER A 106 -13.40 7.04 -7.06
CA SER A 106 -14.03 7.71 -5.91
C SER A 106 -13.98 6.82 -4.67
N VAL A 107 -13.34 7.28 -3.60
CA VAL A 107 -13.28 6.58 -2.31
C VAL A 107 -14.68 6.30 -1.78
N GLU A 108 -15.58 7.29 -1.83
CA GLU A 108 -16.97 7.12 -1.42
C GLU A 108 -17.69 6.08 -2.29
N GLY A 109 -17.50 6.11 -3.62
CA GLY A 109 -18.08 5.12 -4.53
C GLY A 109 -17.63 3.69 -4.23
N MET A 110 -16.32 3.50 -3.98
CA MET A 110 -15.75 2.20 -3.60
C MET A 110 -16.28 1.71 -2.25
N TYR A 111 -16.41 2.61 -1.27
CA TYR A 111 -16.94 2.26 0.03
C TYR A 111 -18.43 1.84 -0.05
N GLN A 112 -19.24 2.57 -0.80
CA GLN A 112 -20.64 2.20 -1.02
C GLN A 112 -20.78 0.85 -1.74
N GLU A 113 -19.87 0.56 -2.66
CA GLU A 113 -19.82 -0.75 -3.33
C GLU A 113 -19.43 -1.86 -2.36
N LEU A 114 -18.42 -1.65 -1.49
CA LEU A 114 -18.04 -2.60 -0.45
C LEU A 114 -19.21 -2.91 0.51
N MET A 115 -19.98 -1.87 0.88
CA MET A 115 -21.16 -2.03 1.76
C MET A 115 -22.27 -2.90 1.12
N LYS A 116 -22.37 -2.96 -0.21
CA LYS A 116 -23.29 -3.90 -0.87
C LYS A 116 -22.88 -5.36 -0.64
N TYR A 117 -21.58 -5.65 -0.59
CA TYR A 117 -21.08 -6.99 -0.27
C TYR A 117 -21.29 -7.34 1.21
N VAL A 118 -21.14 -6.38 2.12
CA VAL A 118 -21.51 -6.56 3.54
C VAL A 118 -22.96 -6.98 3.68
N ALA A 119 -23.85 -6.34 2.95
CA ALA A 119 -25.29 -6.65 2.98
C ALA A 119 -25.66 -8.04 2.40
N GLN A 120 -24.76 -8.64 1.61
CA GLN A 120 -24.95 -9.98 1.04
C GLN A 120 -24.51 -11.12 1.96
N ILE A 121 -23.90 -10.82 3.12
CA ILE A 121 -23.52 -11.82 4.12
C ILE A 121 -24.78 -12.24 4.87
N ASP A 122 -25.19 -13.50 4.71
CA ASP A 122 -26.41 -14.04 5.32
C ASP A 122 -26.18 -14.49 6.78
N ASN A 123 -24.99 -15.04 7.07
CA ASN A 123 -24.64 -15.47 8.42
C ASN A 123 -24.59 -14.25 9.39
N GLU A 124 -25.43 -14.26 10.40
CA GLU A 124 -25.60 -13.13 11.33
C GLU A 124 -24.33 -12.79 12.12
N TYR A 125 -23.53 -13.78 12.50
CA TYR A 125 -22.30 -13.57 13.27
C TYR A 125 -21.23 -12.90 12.40
N LEU A 126 -21.03 -13.40 11.19
CA LEU A 126 -20.06 -12.83 10.24
C LEU A 126 -20.49 -11.41 9.81
N ARG A 127 -21.77 -11.22 9.51
CA ARG A 127 -22.30 -9.91 9.14
C ARG A 127 -22.11 -8.89 10.27
N ARG A 128 -22.49 -9.23 11.51
CA ARG A 128 -22.31 -8.32 12.66
C ARG A 128 -20.86 -7.98 12.92
N ALA A 129 -19.95 -8.94 12.77
CA ALA A 129 -18.53 -8.67 12.90
C ALA A 129 -18.03 -7.66 11.86
N VAL A 130 -18.40 -7.86 10.60
CA VAL A 130 -18.02 -6.94 9.52
C VAL A 130 -18.67 -5.56 9.71
N GLU A 131 -19.98 -5.50 10.03
CA GLU A 131 -20.68 -4.25 10.28
C GLU A 131 -20.05 -3.44 11.42
N TYR A 132 -19.56 -4.08 12.47
CA TYR A 132 -18.92 -3.40 13.59
C TYR A 132 -17.79 -2.47 13.14
N TYR A 133 -16.89 -2.94 12.28
CA TYR A 133 -15.78 -2.13 11.77
C TYR A 133 -16.16 -1.25 10.58
N PHE A 134 -16.90 -1.80 9.63
CA PHE A 134 -17.13 -1.14 8.34
C PHE A 134 -18.41 -0.27 8.34
N LYS A 135 -19.22 -0.27 9.40
CA LYS A 135 -20.45 0.52 9.48
C LYS A 135 -20.57 1.31 10.78
N ASP A 136 -20.20 0.71 11.93
CA ASP A 136 -20.48 1.28 13.24
C ASP A 136 -19.28 2.05 13.82
N ASP A 137 -18.04 1.70 13.49
CA ASP A 137 -16.83 2.41 13.93
C ASP A 137 -16.42 3.50 12.93
N ALA A 138 -16.94 4.72 13.14
CA ALA A 138 -16.64 5.86 12.29
C ALA A 138 -15.13 6.22 12.25
N ALA A 139 -14.39 5.98 13.33
CA ALA A 139 -12.96 6.25 13.39
C ALA A 139 -12.18 5.22 12.58
N PHE A 140 -12.57 3.96 12.62
CA PHE A 140 -12.02 2.92 11.76
C PHE A 140 -12.31 3.21 10.28
N ILE A 141 -13.56 3.51 9.93
CA ILE A 141 -13.99 3.80 8.55
C ILE A 141 -13.12 4.91 7.95
N LYS A 142 -12.95 6.01 8.69
CA LYS A 142 -12.13 7.14 8.24
C LYS A 142 -10.67 6.72 7.99
N ARG A 143 -10.07 5.93 8.89
CA ARG A 143 -8.70 5.42 8.70
C ARG A 143 -8.62 4.45 7.52
N PHE A 144 -9.55 3.51 7.42
CA PHE A 144 -9.61 2.52 6.35
C PHE A 144 -9.72 3.16 4.95
N GLN A 145 -10.59 4.17 4.82
CA GLN A 145 -10.76 4.93 3.58
C GLN A 145 -9.55 5.79 3.21
N ALA A 146 -8.71 6.17 4.17
CA ALA A 146 -7.52 6.99 3.93
C ALA A 146 -6.24 6.15 3.79
N HIS A 147 -6.23 4.89 4.25
CA HIS A 147 -5.01 4.08 4.36
C HIS A 147 -4.56 3.53 2.99
N SER A 148 -3.23 3.35 2.84
CA SER A 148 -2.64 2.57 1.75
C SER A 148 -2.65 1.08 2.11
N ALA A 149 -2.75 0.18 1.11
CA ALA A 149 -2.68 -1.26 1.35
C ALA A 149 -1.26 -1.74 1.65
N ALA A 150 -0.23 -1.11 1.07
CA ALA A 150 1.15 -1.49 1.27
C ALA A 150 2.08 -0.28 1.40
N LYS A 151 3.25 -0.51 1.99
CA LYS A 151 4.28 0.53 2.14
C LYS A 151 4.97 0.91 0.83
N SER A 152 5.07 0.01 -0.16
CA SER A 152 5.93 0.29 -1.32
C SER A 152 5.61 -0.41 -2.64
N VAL A 153 4.68 -1.36 -2.73
CA VAL A 153 4.61 -2.24 -3.92
C VAL A 153 3.27 -2.21 -4.66
N HIS A 154 2.13 -2.18 -3.99
CA HIS A 154 0.80 -2.15 -4.63
C HIS A 154 -0.18 -1.37 -3.76
N HIS A 155 -1.11 -0.65 -4.39
CA HIS A 155 -2.08 0.21 -3.70
C HIS A 155 -1.43 1.16 -2.65
N GLY A 156 -0.21 1.63 -2.93
CA GLY A 156 0.56 2.55 -2.07
C GLY A 156 0.07 4.00 -2.10
N PHE A 157 -1.24 4.23 -2.27
CA PHE A 157 -1.88 5.53 -2.35
C PHE A 157 -3.04 5.66 -1.35
N ALA A 158 -3.49 6.88 -1.09
CA ALA A 158 -4.64 7.14 -0.22
C ALA A 158 -5.91 6.48 -0.79
N GLY A 159 -6.58 5.65 0.01
CA GLY A 159 -7.70 4.80 -0.43
C GLY A 159 -7.28 3.45 -1.00
N GLY A 160 -5.98 3.17 -1.06
CA GLY A 160 -5.44 1.92 -1.62
C GLY A 160 -5.90 0.68 -0.87
N LEU A 161 -5.99 0.73 0.46
CA LEU A 161 -6.49 -0.39 1.25
C LEU A 161 -7.96 -0.72 0.95
N LEU A 162 -8.79 0.30 0.78
CA LEU A 162 -10.19 0.12 0.37
C LEU A 162 -10.28 -0.45 -1.05
N GLU A 163 -9.49 0.07 -1.99
CA GLU A 163 -9.47 -0.41 -3.38
C GLU A 163 -9.01 -1.86 -3.47
N HIS A 164 -7.94 -2.23 -2.78
CA HIS A 164 -7.43 -3.59 -2.67
C HIS A 164 -8.47 -4.53 -2.07
N THR A 165 -9.02 -4.20 -0.90
CA THR A 165 -10.07 -4.99 -0.25
C THR A 165 -11.27 -5.22 -1.18
N LEU A 166 -11.74 -4.18 -1.86
CA LEU A 166 -12.86 -4.28 -2.80
C LEU A 166 -12.52 -5.17 -4.00
N SER A 167 -11.30 -5.06 -4.54
CA SER A 167 -10.83 -5.92 -5.64
C SER A 167 -10.84 -7.39 -5.23
N ILE A 168 -10.35 -7.71 -4.04
CA ILE A 168 -10.34 -9.09 -3.53
C ILE A 168 -11.76 -9.61 -3.32
N VAL A 169 -12.66 -8.81 -2.74
CA VAL A 169 -14.07 -9.23 -2.57
C VAL A 169 -14.73 -9.53 -3.91
N LYS A 170 -14.48 -8.74 -4.97
CA LYS A 170 -14.96 -9.00 -6.33
C LYS A 170 -14.40 -10.30 -6.92
N MET A 171 -13.13 -10.61 -6.70
CA MET A 171 -12.56 -11.90 -7.12
C MET A 171 -13.19 -13.05 -6.34
N CYS A 172 -13.43 -12.87 -5.04
CA CYS A 172 -14.13 -13.86 -4.21
C CYS A 172 -15.57 -14.09 -4.70
N GLU A 173 -16.29 -13.05 -5.16
CA GLU A 173 -17.61 -13.21 -5.78
C GLU A 173 -17.55 -14.12 -7.01
N TYR A 174 -16.57 -13.90 -7.90
CA TYR A 174 -16.34 -14.78 -9.03
C TYR A 174 -16.05 -16.24 -8.60
N TYR A 175 -15.20 -16.42 -7.59
CA TYR A 175 -14.87 -17.77 -7.10
C TYR A 175 -16.09 -18.48 -6.49
N VAL A 176 -16.90 -17.80 -5.70
CA VAL A 176 -18.16 -18.35 -5.15
C VAL A 176 -19.10 -18.80 -6.25
N GLY A 177 -19.21 -18.02 -7.32
CA GLY A 177 -20.03 -18.39 -8.48
C GLY A 177 -19.49 -19.58 -9.27
N ALA A 178 -18.16 -19.71 -9.35
CA ALA A 178 -17.49 -20.78 -10.10
C ALA A 178 -17.32 -22.09 -9.30
N TYR A 179 -17.20 -22.00 -7.99
CA TYR A 179 -16.87 -23.12 -7.09
C TYR A 179 -17.88 -23.27 -5.95
N PRO A 180 -18.94 -24.09 -6.10
CA PRO A 180 -20.01 -24.24 -5.09
C PRO A 180 -19.54 -24.82 -3.73
N ILE A 181 -18.33 -25.32 -3.64
CA ILE A 181 -17.72 -25.78 -2.38
C ILE A 181 -17.41 -24.62 -1.41
N LEU A 182 -17.29 -23.39 -1.93
CA LEU A 182 -16.92 -22.21 -1.15
C LEU A 182 -18.10 -21.67 -0.36
N ASN A 183 -17.86 -21.38 0.92
CA ASN A 183 -18.81 -20.65 1.74
C ASN A 183 -18.67 -19.14 1.45
N LYS A 184 -19.67 -18.56 0.80
CA LYS A 184 -19.73 -17.14 0.42
C LYS A 184 -19.48 -16.21 1.60
N ASP A 185 -20.21 -16.43 2.69
CA ASP A 185 -20.19 -15.51 3.83
C ASP A 185 -18.85 -15.51 4.55
N LEU A 186 -18.26 -16.70 4.71
CA LEU A 186 -16.93 -16.85 5.30
C LEU A 186 -15.86 -16.19 4.42
N LEU A 187 -15.93 -16.41 3.10
CA LEU A 187 -14.95 -15.88 2.16
C LEU A 187 -15.03 -14.34 2.06
N TYR A 188 -16.23 -13.77 2.01
CA TYR A 188 -16.42 -12.31 2.00
C TYR A 188 -15.93 -11.67 3.31
N ALA A 189 -16.30 -12.22 4.46
CA ALA A 189 -15.82 -11.73 5.74
C ALA A 189 -14.29 -11.83 5.83
N ALA A 190 -13.70 -12.94 5.41
CA ALA A 190 -12.26 -13.12 5.42
C ALA A 190 -11.55 -12.13 4.48
N ALA A 191 -12.08 -11.89 3.28
CA ALA A 191 -11.57 -10.89 2.33
C ALA A 191 -11.60 -9.46 2.90
N MET A 192 -12.65 -9.12 3.67
CA MET A 192 -12.75 -7.80 4.32
C MET A 192 -11.79 -7.66 5.50
N TYR A 193 -11.42 -8.76 6.14
CA TYR A 193 -10.58 -8.76 7.34
C TYR A 193 -9.09 -9.01 7.08
N HIS A 194 -8.69 -9.54 5.93
CA HIS A 194 -7.35 -10.12 5.76
C HIS A 194 -6.22 -9.13 6.10
N ASP A 195 -6.37 -7.84 5.76
CA ASP A 195 -5.34 -6.81 5.92
C ASP A 195 -5.65 -5.75 7.00
N ILE A 196 -6.80 -5.78 7.66
CA ILE A 196 -7.15 -4.73 8.64
C ILE A 196 -6.60 -4.96 10.06
N GLY A 197 -5.76 -5.95 10.23
CA GLY A 197 -5.15 -6.28 11.51
C GLY A 197 -6.02 -7.15 12.40
N LYS A 198 -5.41 -7.66 13.46
CA LYS A 198 -6.02 -8.63 14.37
C LYS A 198 -7.18 -8.01 15.14
N THR A 199 -8.38 -8.45 14.85
CA THR A 199 -9.58 -8.05 15.59
C THR A 199 -9.59 -8.66 16.97
N LYS A 200 -9.73 -7.83 18.01
CA LYS A 200 -9.79 -8.27 19.40
C LYS A 200 -11.12 -8.90 19.81
N GLU A 201 -12.17 -8.80 19.00
CA GLU A 201 -13.54 -9.14 19.40
C GLU A 201 -14.20 -10.22 18.55
N LEU A 202 -13.77 -11.46 18.76
CA LEU A 202 -14.50 -12.65 18.30
C LEU A 202 -15.14 -13.42 19.50
N SER A 203 -15.32 -12.78 20.63
CA SER A 203 -15.80 -13.44 21.86
C SER A 203 -17.25 -13.93 21.81
N ALA A 204 -18.08 -13.38 20.92
CA ALA A 204 -19.49 -13.77 20.72
C ALA A 204 -19.71 -14.76 19.56
N PHE A 205 -18.64 -15.20 18.91
CA PHE A 205 -18.71 -16.14 17.77
C PHE A 205 -18.85 -17.59 18.24
N PRO A 206 -19.59 -18.43 17.51
CA PRO A 206 -19.44 -19.87 17.63
C PRO A 206 -17.97 -20.25 17.43
N GLU A 207 -17.41 -21.03 18.36
CA GLU A 207 -15.96 -21.31 18.43
C GLU A 207 -15.39 -21.83 17.10
N LYS A 208 -16.11 -22.74 16.45
CA LYS A 208 -15.71 -23.30 15.14
C LYS A 208 -15.64 -22.21 14.06
N LEU A 209 -16.66 -21.37 13.92
CA LEU A 209 -16.72 -20.30 12.92
C LEU A 209 -15.64 -19.24 13.17
N ALA A 210 -15.39 -18.89 14.44
CA ALA A 210 -14.29 -17.99 14.81
C ALA A 210 -12.93 -18.57 14.41
N SER A 211 -12.75 -19.90 14.60
CA SER A 211 -11.51 -20.59 14.22
C SER A 211 -11.33 -20.63 12.71
N GLU A 212 -12.38 -20.86 11.94
CA GLU A 212 -12.36 -20.86 10.47
C GLU A 212 -12.03 -19.46 9.91
N LEU A 213 -12.67 -18.42 10.41
CA LEU A 213 -12.38 -17.03 9.99
C LEU A 213 -10.94 -16.63 10.35
N LYS A 214 -10.49 -16.92 11.57
CA LYS A 214 -9.09 -16.69 11.97
C LYS A 214 -8.12 -17.43 11.08
N HIS A 215 -8.42 -18.69 10.72
CA HIS A 215 -7.57 -19.48 9.83
C HIS A 215 -7.45 -18.82 8.45
N CYS A 216 -8.54 -18.38 7.83
CA CYS A 216 -8.50 -17.65 6.56
C CYS A 216 -7.59 -16.41 6.64
N ILE A 217 -7.72 -15.63 7.73
CA ILE A 217 -6.94 -14.41 7.93
C ILE A 217 -5.44 -14.72 8.10
N ILE A 218 -5.05 -15.72 8.92
CA ILE A 218 -3.62 -15.98 9.18
C ILE A 218 -2.96 -16.80 8.08
N ALA A 219 -3.72 -17.44 7.19
CA ALA A 219 -3.22 -18.29 6.11
C ALA A 219 -3.27 -17.61 4.72
N HIS A 220 -3.76 -16.37 4.61
CA HIS A 220 -3.96 -15.73 3.29
C HIS A 220 -2.67 -15.50 2.51
N HIS A 221 -1.52 -15.34 3.15
CA HIS A 221 -0.22 -15.25 2.47
C HIS A 221 0.26 -16.60 1.85
N GLY A 222 -0.42 -17.71 2.16
CA GLY A 222 -0.19 -19.03 1.54
C GLY A 222 1.00 -19.78 2.11
N GLU A 223 2.21 -19.43 1.75
CA GLU A 223 3.42 -20.13 2.14
C GLU A 223 4.08 -19.51 3.37
N LEU A 224 4.73 -20.35 4.20
CA LEU A 224 5.45 -19.91 5.40
C LEU A 224 6.59 -18.94 5.06
N GLU A 225 7.21 -19.12 3.90
CA GLU A 225 8.29 -18.27 3.38
C GLU A 225 7.83 -16.85 3.08
N TYR A 226 6.54 -16.64 2.82
CA TYR A 226 5.92 -15.34 2.61
C TYR A 226 5.36 -14.72 3.89
N GLY A 227 5.72 -15.28 5.05
CA GLY A 227 5.32 -14.77 6.35
C GLY A 227 3.95 -15.26 6.84
N SER A 228 3.34 -16.24 6.16
CA SER A 228 2.11 -16.86 6.63
C SER A 228 2.38 -17.71 7.88
N PRO A 229 1.69 -17.47 9.02
CA PRO A 229 1.83 -18.33 10.20
C PRO A 229 1.33 -19.77 9.98
N LYS A 230 0.46 -19.98 8.99
CA LYS A 230 -0.16 -21.26 8.63
C LYS A 230 -0.37 -21.36 7.13
N LYS A 231 -0.25 -22.58 6.57
CA LYS A 231 -0.68 -22.86 5.20
C LYS A 231 -2.22 -22.94 5.13
N PRO A 232 -2.84 -22.54 3.99
CA PRO A 232 -4.27 -22.68 3.78
C PRO A 232 -4.72 -24.14 3.90
N ALA A 233 -5.68 -24.41 4.80
CA ALA A 233 -6.29 -25.73 5.00
C ALA A 233 -7.80 -25.73 4.73
N LEU A 234 -8.39 -24.55 4.49
CA LEU A 234 -9.77 -24.37 4.05
C LEU A 234 -9.80 -23.93 2.59
N ALA A 235 -10.85 -24.32 1.86
CA ALA A 235 -11.02 -23.88 0.48
C ALA A 235 -11.11 -22.35 0.38
N GLU A 236 -11.75 -21.71 1.34
CA GLU A 236 -11.88 -20.25 1.45
C GLU A 236 -10.52 -19.58 1.71
N ALA A 237 -9.67 -20.16 2.55
CA ALA A 237 -8.33 -19.64 2.80
C ALA A 237 -7.45 -19.72 1.56
N LEU A 238 -7.56 -20.82 0.78
CA LEU A 238 -6.85 -20.97 -0.49
C LEU A 238 -7.34 -19.99 -1.55
N ALA A 239 -8.67 -19.84 -1.68
CA ALA A 239 -9.27 -18.88 -2.62
C ALA A 239 -8.86 -17.44 -2.27
N LEU A 240 -8.85 -17.06 -1.00
CA LEU A 240 -8.40 -15.76 -0.53
C LEU A 240 -6.92 -15.51 -0.86
N ASN A 241 -6.05 -16.48 -0.64
CA ASN A 241 -4.63 -16.39 -0.99
C ASN A 241 -4.43 -16.09 -2.48
N PHE A 242 -5.14 -16.80 -3.37
CA PHE A 242 -5.02 -16.54 -4.80
C PHE A 242 -5.61 -15.19 -5.21
N ALA A 243 -6.72 -14.76 -4.61
CA ALA A 243 -7.30 -13.45 -4.88
C ALA A 243 -6.32 -12.32 -4.49
N ASP A 244 -5.77 -12.37 -3.28
CA ASP A 244 -4.80 -11.42 -2.76
C ASP A 244 -3.53 -11.37 -3.63
N SER A 245 -2.92 -12.54 -3.87
CA SER A 245 -1.70 -12.64 -4.71
C SER A 245 -1.94 -12.15 -6.14
N THR A 246 -3.13 -12.37 -6.71
CA THR A 246 -3.47 -11.93 -8.06
C THR A 246 -3.61 -10.41 -8.10
N ASP A 247 -4.36 -9.82 -7.16
CA ASP A 247 -4.55 -8.37 -7.09
C ASP A 247 -3.21 -7.65 -6.90
N ALA A 248 -2.41 -8.07 -5.94
CA ALA A 248 -1.09 -7.51 -5.66
C ALA A 248 -0.18 -7.52 -6.89
N LYS A 249 -0.10 -8.65 -7.62
CA LYS A 249 0.76 -8.80 -8.80
C LYS A 249 0.26 -7.98 -9.98
N LEU A 250 -1.05 -8.02 -10.29
CA LEU A 250 -1.61 -7.27 -11.41
C LEU A 250 -1.55 -5.76 -11.17
N GLN A 251 -1.76 -5.30 -9.94
CA GLN A 251 -1.62 -3.89 -9.58
C GLN A 251 -0.16 -3.44 -9.74
N THR A 252 0.81 -4.23 -9.27
CA THR A 252 2.24 -3.94 -9.47
C THR A 252 2.61 -3.83 -10.95
N LEU A 253 2.13 -4.76 -11.80
CA LEU A 253 2.33 -4.68 -13.25
C LEU A 253 1.71 -3.43 -13.85
N THR A 254 0.51 -3.07 -13.40
CA THR A 254 -0.20 -1.86 -13.84
C THR A 254 0.62 -0.61 -13.55
N GLU A 255 1.19 -0.51 -12.36
CA GLU A 255 2.03 0.61 -11.96
C GLU A 255 3.32 0.66 -12.79
N ILE A 256 4.02 -0.47 -12.96
CA ILE A 256 5.24 -0.56 -13.79
C ILE A 256 4.96 -0.12 -15.24
N PHE A 257 3.84 -0.55 -15.81
CA PHE A 257 3.48 -0.22 -17.19
C PHE A 257 2.96 1.21 -17.36
N LYS A 258 2.45 1.85 -16.29
CA LYS A 258 2.13 3.29 -16.30
C LYS A 258 3.39 4.16 -16.26
N GLU A 259 4.38 3.77 -15.46
CA GLU A 259 5.66 4.51 -15.37
C GLU A 259 6.48 4.45 -16.65
N LYS A 260 6.37 3.34 -17.40
CA LYS A 260 7.14 3.10 -18.64
C LYS A 260 6.18 2.83 -19.80
N ASP A 261 5.71 3.91 -20.41
CA ASP A 261 4.79 3.79 -21.57
C ASP A 261 5.52 3.38 -22.85
N THR A 262 5.88 2.10 -22.90
CA THR A 262 6.52 1.47 -24.05
C THR A 262 6.02 0.04 -24.23
N THR A 263 6.03 -0.45 -25.47
CA THR A 263 5.75 -1.85 -25.84
C THR A 263 7.02 -2.69 -25.96
N ASP A 264 8.19 -2.12 -25.69
CA ASP A 264 9.47 -2.83 -25.66
C ASP A 264 9.64 -3.63 -24.35
N TRP A 265 10.65 -4.50 -24.34
CA TRP A 265 11.03 -5.23 -23.15
C TRP A 265 11.60 -4.29 -22.08
N LEU A 266 11.04 -4.34 -20.86
CA LEU A 266 11.45 -3.50 -19.74
C LEU A 266 12.69 -4.02 -18.99
N GLY A 267 13.15 -5.24 -19.34
CA GLY A 267 14.22 -5.92 -18.66
C GLY A 267 13.72 -6.82 -17.51
N TYR A 268 14.67 -7.41 -16.79
CA TYR A 268 14.41 -8.36 -15.72
C TYR A 268 13.83 -7.66 -14.47
N ASN A 269 12.71 -8.14 -14.01
CA ASN A 269 12.08 -7.70 -12.76
C ASN A 269 12.19 -8.80 -11.70
N ARG A 270 12.74 -8.47 -10.54
CA ARG A 270 12.99 -9.42 -9.44
C ARG A 270 11.72 -10.01 -8.83
N LEU A 271 10.64 -9.19 -8.71
CA LEU A 271 9.39 -9.65 -8.10
C LEU A 271 8.70 -10.72 -8.96
N PHE A 272 8.84 -10.60 -10.29
CA PHE A 272 8.23 -11.54 -11.26
C PHE A 272 9.22 -12.59 -11.75
N GLU A 273 10.48 -12.49 -11.37
CA GLU A 273 11.57 -13.37 -11.83
C GLU A 273 11.59 -13.53 -13.36
N SER A 274 11.20 -12.47 -14.07
CA SER A 274 11.00 -12.48 -15.52
C SER A 274 11.30 -11.13 -16.15
N ASN A 275 11.58 -11.15 -17.47
CA ASN A 275 11.54 -9.94 -18.28
C ASN A 275 10.09 -9.55 -18.53
N LEU A 276 9.77 -8.28 -18.29
CA LEU A 276 8.41 -7.77 -18.42
C LEU A 276 8.23 -7.04 -19.77
N ARG A 277 7.02 -7.13 -20.29
CA ARG A 277 6.60 -6.40 -21.49
C ARG A 277 5.10 -6.15 -21.47
N LYS A 278 4.70 -4.91 -21.83
CA LYS A 278 3.30 -4.59 -22.09
C LYS A 278 2.85 -5.19 -23.43
N THR A 279 1.63 -5.71 -23.50
CA THR A 279 1.04 -6.17 -24.77
C THR A 279 0.90 -4.99 -25.75
N SER A 280 1.07 -5.28 -27.03
CA SER A 280 1.04 -4.27 -28.12
C SER A 280 -0.28 -4.17 -28.84
N ILE A 281 -1.37 -4.71 -28.27
CA ILE A 281 -2.76 -4.63 -28.75
C ILE A 281 -3.54 -3.58 -27.98
#